data_0717a2ffec30bf6873576441aeac0512
#
_entry.id   0717a2ffec30bf6873576441aeac0512
#
_cell.length_a   1.000
_cell.length_b   1.000
_cell.length_c   1.000
_cell.angle_alpha   90.00
_cell.angle_beta   90.00
_cell.angle_gamma   90.00
#
_symmetry.space_group_name_H-M   'P 1'
#
loop_
_entity.id
_entity.type
_entity.pdbx_description
1 polymer ?
#
loop_
_entity_poly.entity_id
_entity_poly.type
_entity_poly.pdbx_seq_one_letter_code
_entity_poly.pdbx_strand_id
1 'polypeptide(L)'
;MLIDTHAHIDGEEFKDDLPEVIERAKAAGIGKIFVPAINLQGMDNLMAVCHQYPGYAYPMIGLHPEEVKDDYQEVIDKMKAMMTEEYIAIGEVGLDFYWSREYQQQQLEAFEAQVKWAVECQLPLMIHCRKAQNEMVAILRKYADKLCGGVFHCFTGNQKEAAELLAFDGFVL
;
A
#
# COMPACT_ATOMS: atom_id res chain seq x y z
N MET A 1 -14.37 -17.45 4.28
CA MET A 1 -14.14 -16.31 3.35
C MET A 1 -12.69 -15.92 3.48
N LEU A 2 -11.95 -15.91 2.38
CA LEU A 2 -10.59 -15.37 2.31
C LEU A 2 -10.65 -13.90 1.88
N ILE A 3 -9.66 -13.12 2.29
CA ILE A 3 -9.45 -11.75 1.83
C ILE A 3 -8.06 -11.69 1.20
N ASP A 4 -7.99 -11.28 -0.06
CA ASP A 4 -6.73 -10.93 -0.69
C ASP A 4 -6.42 -9.48 -0.32
N THR A 5 -5.41 -9.28 0.52
CA THR A 5 -5.09 -7.95 1.05
C THR A 5 -4.22 -7.11 0.12
N HIS A 6 -3.75 -7.69 -1.02
CA HIS A 6 -2.86 -6.98 -1.93
C HIS A 6 -2.89 -7.59 -3.34
N ALA A 7 -3.63 -7.00 -4.25
CA ALA A 7 -3.63 -7.42 -5.65
C ALA A 7 -3.85 -6.23 -6.60
N HIS A 8 -2.92 -6.03 -7.52
CA HIS A 8 -2.97 -4.97 -8.55
C HIS A 8 -3.84 -5.42 -9.74
N ILE A 9 -5.12 -5.72 -9.47
CA ILE A 9 -6.07 -6.17 -10.51
C ILE A 9 -6.46 -5.05 -11.50
N ASP A 10 -6.03 -3.85 -11.25
CA ASP A 10 -6.09 -2.68 -12.14
C ASP A 10 -4.93 -2.60 -13.13
N GLY A 11 -3.97 -3.54 -13.07
CA GLY A 11 -2.83 -3.62 -13.99
C GLY A 11 -3.24 -3.89 -15.45
N GLU A 12 -2.45 -3.37 -16.41
CA GLU A 12 -2.68 -3.57 -17.83
C GLU A 12 -2.73 -5.05 -18.25
N GLU A 13 -2.07 -5.94 -17.50
CA GLU A 13 -2.07 -7.39 -17.72
C GLU A 13 -3.45 -8.03 -17.49
N PHE A 14 -4.35 -7.39 -16.76
CA PHE A 14 -5.71 -7.88 -16.50
C PHE A 14 -6.77 -7.27 -17.41
N LYS A 15 -6.40 -6.32 -18.27
CA LYS A 15 -7.34 -5.53 -19.05
C LYS A 15 -8.30 -6.37 -19.90
N ASP A 16 -7.81 -7.47 -20.47
CA ASP A 16 -8.58 -8.28 -21.42
C ASP A 16 -9.40 -9.38 -20.73
N ASP A 17 -9.01 -9.83 -19.51
CA ASP A 17 -9.66 -10.96 -18.82
C ASP A 17 -10.03 -10.68 -17.35
N LEU A 18 -10.06 -9.43 -16.92
CA LEU A 18 -10.40 -9.08 -15.54
C LEU A 18 -11.70 -9.72 -15.02
N PRO A 19 -12.81 -9.77 -15.79
CA PRO A 19 -14.03 -10.44 -15.33
C PRO A 19 -13.79 -11.92 -15.01
N GLU A 20 -13.04 -12.64 -15.83
CA GLU A 20 -12.69 -14.05 -15.63
C GLU A 20 -11.76 -14.24 -14.43
N VAL A 21 -10.82 -13.31 -14.21
CA VAL A 21 -9.94 -13.29 -13.02
C VAL A 21 -10.78 -13.18 -11.75
N ILE A 22 -11.73 -12.24 -11.71
CA ILE A 22 -12.64 -12.05 -10.58
C ILE A 22 -13.51 -13.28 -10.33
N GLU A 23 -14.07 -13.90 -11.36
CA GLU A 23 -14.88 -15.12 -11.20
C GLU A 23 -14.03 -16.30 -10.67
N ARG A 24 -12.79 -16.46 -11.13
CA ARG A 24 -11.85 -17.46 -10.58
C ARG A 24 -11.51 -17.18 -9.13
N ALA A 25 -11.28 -15.93 -8.75
CA ALA A 25 -11.01 -15.51 -7.37
C ALA A 25 -12.21 -15.84 -6.45
N LYS A 26 -13.43 -15.49 -6.86
CA LYS A 26 -14.66 -15.83 -6.12
C LYS A 26 -14.84 -17.35 -5.98
N ALA A 27 -14.63 -18.12 -7.06
CA ALA A 27 -14.71 -19.57 -7.05
C ALA A 27 -13.66 -20.20 -6.10
N ALA A 28 -12.49 -19.57 -5.93
CA ALA A 28 -11.47 -19.97 -4.96
C ALA A 28 -11.80 -19.57 -3.51
N GLY A 29 -12.92 -18.88 -3.26
CA GLY A 29 -13.38 -18.47 -1.94
C GLY A 29 -12.84 -17.11 -1.47
N ILE A 30 -12.23 -16.32 -2.37
CA ILE A 30 -11.85 -14.93 -2.08
C ILE A 30 -13.11 -14.09 -2.07
N GLY A 31 -13.42 -13.50 -0.94
CA GLY A 31 -14.62 -12.68 -0.75
C GLY A 31 -14.38 -11.19 -0.86
N LYS A 32 -13.13 -10.74 -0.77
CA LYS A 32 -12.71 -9.34 -0.92
C LYS A 32 -11.30 -9.27 -1.48
N ILE A 33 -11.02 -8.21 -2.24
CA ILE A 33 -9.68 -7.87 -2.75
C ILE A 33 -9.41 -6.41 -2.38
N PHE A 34 -8.21 -6.13 -1.86
CA PHE A 34 -7.72 -4.79 -1.62
C PHE A 34 -6.75 -4.40 -2.73
N VAL A 35 -7.02 -3.27 -3.37
CA VAL A 35 -6.30 -2.81 -4.57
C VAL A 35 -5.45 -1.60 -4.21
N PRO A 36 -4.11 -1.77 -4.04
CA PRO A 36 -3.25 -0.66 -3.67
C PRO A 36 -2.84 0.18 -4.88
N ALA A 37 -2.76 1.50 -4.69
CA ALA A 37 -2.21 2.39 -5.69
C ALA A 37 -0.69 2.23 -5.81
N ILE A 38 -0.17 2.46 -7.02
CA ILE A 38 1.27 2.52 -7.31
C ILE A 38 1.70 3.99 -7.48
N ASN A 39 0.98 4.74 -8.29
CA ASN A 39 1.32 6.12 -8.66
C ASN A 39 0.07 6.95 -8.97
N LEU A 40 0.27 8.25 -9.17
CA LEU A 40 -0.81 9.18 -9.46
C LEU A 40 -1.53 8.87 -10.78
N GLN A 41 -0.79 8.38 -11.78
CA GLN A 41 -1.33 8.12 -13.13
C GLN A 41 -2.30 6.95 -13.15
N GLY A 42 -2.12 5.96 -12.27
CA GLY A 42 -2.99 4.77 -12.18
C GLY A 42 -4.29 5.00 -11.41
N MET A 43 -4.46 6.13 -10.71
CA MET A 43 -5.57 6.34 -9.78
C MET A 43 -6.95 6.24 -10.44
N ASP A 44 -7.13 6.82 -11.63
CA ASP A 44 -8.43 6.78 -12.31
C ASP A 44 -8.83 5.35 -12.70
N ASN A 45 -7.87 4.55 -13.18
CA ASN A 45 -8.10 3.16 -13.54
C ASN A 45 -8.37 2.29 -12.30
N LEU A 46 -7.60 2.47 -11.23
CA LEU A 46 -7.82 1.79 -9.96
C LEU A 46 -9.24 2.02 -9.44
N MET A 47 -9.69 3.28 -9.41
CA MET A 47 -11.05 3.62 -8.97
C MET A 47 -12.11 3.04 -9.90
N ALA A 48 -11.90 3.09 -11.23
CA ALA A 48 -12.83 2.48 -12.20
C ALA A 48 -13.00 0.98 -11.97
N VAL A 49 -11.89 0.24 -11.72
CA VAL A 49 -11.93 -1.19 -11.40
C VAL A 49 -12.66 -1.43 -10.07
N CYS A 50 -12.38 -0.68 -9.03
CA CYS A 50 -13.07 -0.84 -7.74
C CYS A 50 -14.56 -0.54 -7.85
N HIS A 51 -14.96 0.48 -8.61
CA HIS A 51 -16.38 0.81 -8.88
C HIS A 51 -17.09 -0.26 -9.74
N GLN A 52 -16.35 -0.99 -10.59
CA GLN A 52 -16.92 -2.11 -11.36
C GLN A 52 -17.29 -3.31 -10.46
N TYR A 53 -16.59 -3.46 -9.32
CA TYR A 53 -16.80 -4.58 -8.38
C TYR A 53 -17.12 -4.08 -6.96
N PRO A 54 -18.22 -3.35 -6.76
CA PRO A 54 -18.56 -2.74 -5.47
C PRO A 54 -18.80 -3.82 -4.40
N GLY A 55 -18.26 -3.58 -3.19
CA GLY A 55 -18.32 -4.54 -2.08
C GLY A 55 -17.39 -5.74 -2.22
N TYR A 56 -16.61 -5.82 -3.30
CA TYR A 56 -15.63 -6.88 -3.56
C TYR A 56 -14.22 -6.33 -3.71
N ALA A 57 -13.98 -5.32 -4.54
CA ALA A 57 -12.72 -4.62 -4.69
C ALA A 57 -12.73 -3.30 -3.89
N TYR A 58 -11.66 -3.05 -3.12
CA TYR A 58 -11.55 -1.89 -2.24
C TYR A 58 -10.26 -1.13 -2.52
N PRO A 59 -10.33 0.19 -2.82
CA PRO A 59 -9.17 0.97 -3.19
C PRO A 59 -8.32 1.37 -1.98
N MET A 60 -7.01 1.44 -2.19
CA MET A 60 -6.06 2.10 -1.31
C MET A 60 -5.35 3.22 -2.07
N ILE A 61 -4.82 4.22 -1.38
CA ILE A 61 -4.17 5.38 -2.00
C ILE A 61 -2.79 5.61 -1.40
N GLY A 62 -1.77 5.76 -2.25
CA GLY A 62 -0.39 5.98 -1.83
C GLY A 62 0.59 5.97 -3.00
N LEU A 63 1.77 6.53 -2.78
CA LEU A 63 2.86 6.54 -3.75
C LEU A 63 3.84 5.43 -3.41
N HIS A 64 3.96 4.45 -4.31
CA HIS A 64 4.88 3.33 -4.19
C HIS A 64 6.34 3.79 -4.18
N PRO A 65 7.24 3.19 -3.38
CA PRO A 65 8.63 3.63 -3.28
C PRO A 65 9.39 3.63 -4.61
N GLU A 66 9.11 2.72 -5.53
CA GLU A 66 9.75 2.70 -6.85
C GLU A 66 9.34 3.88 -7.76
N GLU A 67 8.22 4.53 -7.47
CA GLU A 67 7.72 5.70 -8.20
C GLU A 67 8.18 7.03 -7.57
N VAL A 68 8.86 6.98 -6.43
CA VAL A 68 9.37 8.18 -5.75
C VAL A 68 10.56 8.77 -6.52
N LYS A 69 10.42 10.06 -6.84
CA LYS A 69 11.43 10.91 -7.51
C LYS A 69 11.56 12.25 -6.78
N ASP A 70 12.23 13.22 -7.39
CA ASP A 70 12.42 14.54 -6.78
C ASP A 70 11.10 15.31 -6.56
N ASP A 71 10.07 15.00 -7.34
CA ASP A 71 8.73 15.61 -7.27
C ASP A 71 7.76 14.90 -6.32
N TYR A 72 8.23 13.95 -5.52
CA TYR A 72 7.39 13.10 -4.66
C TYR A 72 6.42 13.88 -3.78
N GLN A 73 6.83 15.04 -3.25
CA GLN A 73 5.97 15.84 -2.38
C GLN A 73 4.76 16.39 -3.15
N GLU A 74 4.99 16.90 -4.36
CA GLU A 74 3.90 17.40 -5.22
C GLU A 74 2.95 16.25 -5.60
N VAL A 75 3.48 15.06 -5.88
CA VAL A 75 2.68 13.87 -6.20
C VAL A 75 1.83 13.46 -5.00
N ILE A 76 2.41 13.38 -3.80
CA ILE A 76 1.68 13.05 -2.56
C ILE A 76 0.59 14.11 -2.29
N ASP A 77 0.87 15.39 -2.46
CA ASP A 77 -0.12 16.45 -2.24
C ASP A 77 -1.31 16.34 -3.21
N LYS A 78 -1.05 15.99 -4.49
CA LYS A 78 -2.11 15.69 -5.46
C LYS A 78 -2.92 14.46 -5.07
N MET A 79 -2.28 13.38 -4.61
CA MET A 79 -2.98 12.19 -4.11
C MET A 79 -3.82 12.52 -2.87
N LYS A 80 -3.31 13.32 -1.94
CA LYS A 80 -4.08 13.80 -0.78
C LYS A 80 -5.34 14.57 -1.20
N ALA A 81 -5.26 15.37 -2.26
CA ALA A 81 -6.41 16.09 -2.79
C ALA A 81 -7.49 15.18 -3.42
N MET A 82 -7.13 13.94 -3.80
CA MET A 82 -8.06 12.92 -4.32
C MET A 82 -8.71 12.07 -3.21
N MET A 83 -8.35 12.30 -1.94
CA MET A 83 -8.83 11.50 -0.82
C MET A 83 -10.34 11.55 -0.66
N THR A 84 -10.98 10.39 -0.54
CA THR A 84 -12.40 10.21 -0.26
C THR A 84 -12.60 9.15 0.82
N GLU A 85 -13.83 8.98 1.30
CA GLU A 85 -14.21 7.92 2.26
C GLU A 85 -14.18 6.50 1.66
N GLU A 86 -13.97 6.35 0.36
CA GLU A 86 -13.90 5.05 -0.31
C GLU A 86 -12.56 4.35 -0.06
N TYR A 87 -11.49 5.11 0.17
CA TYR A 87 -10.17 4.53 0.43
C TYR A 87 -10.09 3.90 1.81
N ILE A 88 -9.68 2.61 1.85
CA ILE A 88 -9.64 1.81 3.07
C ILE A 88 -8.28 1.83 3.79
N ALA A 89 -7.23 2.30 3.13
CA ALA A 89 -5.87 2.34 3.65
C ALA A 89 -5.00 3.35 2.89
N ILE A 90 -3.89 3.76 3.49
CA ILE A 90 -2.80 4.43 2.78
C ILE A 90 -1.83 3.36 2.27
N GLY A 91 -1.76 3.20 0.95
CA GLY A 91 -0.96 2.14 0.32
C GLY A 91 -1.12 2.03 -1.21
N GLU A 92 -0.12 1.49 -1.87
CA GLU A 92 1.09 0.87 -1.34
C GLU A 92 2.16 1.94 -1.06
N VAL A 93 2.72 1.92 0.13
CA VAL A 93 3.75 2.87 0.57
C VAL A 93 4.92 2.13 1.19
N GLY A 94 6.08 2.75 1.30
CA GLY A 94 7.19 2.08 1.96
C GLY A 94 8.55 2.43 1.39
N LEU A 95 9.47 1.45 1.43
CA LEU A 95 10.86 1.62 1.01
C LEU A 95 11.31 0.43 0.16
N ASP A 96 11.97 0.71 -0.97
CA ASP A 96 12.66 -0.29 -1.78
C ASP A 96 14.09 0.17 -2.11
N PHE A 97 15.09 -0.48 -1.50
CA PHE A 97 16.52 -0.22 -1.75
C PHE A 97 17.18 -1.36 -2.53
N TYR A 98 16.38 -2.24 -3.12
CA TYR A 98 16.88 -3.38 -3.88
C TYR A 98 17.29 -2.99 -5.30
N TRP A 99 16.40 -2.29 -6.02
CA TRP A 99 16.63 -1.95 -7.42
C TRP A 99 17.54 -0.73 -7.58
N SER A 100 17.31 0.31 -6.76
CA SER A 100 18.10 1.54 -6.82
C SER A 100 18.14 2.23 -5.45
N ARG A 101 19.21 2.97 -5.20
CA ARG A 101 19.34 3.89 -4.05
C ARG A 101 19.43 5.35 -4.49
N GLU A 102 19.18 5.62 -5.76
CA GLU A 102 19.25 6.97 -6.31
C GLU A 102 18.35 7.95 -5.56
N TYR A 103 17.11 7.54 -5.28
CA TYR A 103 16.12 8.33 -4.53
C TYR A 103 15.94 7.85 -3.09
N GLN A 104 16.97 7.29 -2.47
CA GLN A 104 16.86 6.74 -1.12
C GLN A 104 16.37 7.77 -0.11
N GLN A 105 16.92 9.01 -0.13
CA GLN A 105 16.51 10.06 0.79
C GLN A 105 15.06 10.49 0.53
N GLN A 106 14.68 10.66 -0.72
CA GLN A 106 13.31 10.98 -1.12
C GLN A 106 12.32 9.88 -0.72
N GLN A 107 12.70 8.60 -0.85
CA GLN A 107 11.87 7.49 -0.36
C GLN A 107 11.64 7.55 1.16
N LEU A 108 12.67 7.85 1.95
CA LEU A 108 12.54 8.00 3.41
C LEU A 108 11.58 9.14 3.76
N GLU A 109 11.73 10.28 3.12
CA GLU A 109 10.87 11.46 3.33
C GLU A 109 9.43 11.22 2.86
N ALA A 110 9.25 10.61 1.67
CA ALA A 110 7.95 10.25 1.12
C ALA A 110 7.23 9.23 1.99
N PHE A 111 7.95 8.21 2.48
CA PHE A 111 7.36 7.22 3.39
C PHE A 111 6.92 7.88 4.71
N GLU A 112 7.78 8.69 5.34
CA GLU A 112 7.41 9.39 6.57
C GLU A 112 6.23 10.35 6.36
N ALA A 113 6.14 11.05 5.22
CA ALA A 113 5.02 11.90 4.88
C ALA A 113 3.70 11.11 4.77
N GLN A 114 3.75 9.91 4.18
CA GLN A 114 2.58 9.05 4.02
C GLN A 114 2.19 8.32 5.32
N VAL A 115 3.15 8.00 6.18
CA VAL A 115 2.87 7.53 7.56
C VAL A 115 2.12 8.61 8.35
N LYS A 116 2.55 9.88 8.28
CA LYS A 116 1.83 11.00 8.89
C LYS A 116 0.41 11.14 8.32
N TRP A 117 0.28 11.01 7.02
CA TRP A 117 -1.03 11.06 6.35
C TRP A 117 -1.97 9.95 6.85
N ALA A 118 -1.48 8.72 6.99
CA ALA A 118 -2.26 7.62 7.56
C ALA A 118 -2.73 7.91 9.00
N VAL A 119 -1.86 8.48 9.84
CA VAL A 119 -2.21 8.92 11.20
C VAL A 119 -3.28 10.02 11.17
N GLU A 120 -3.15 11.02 10.30
CA GLU A 120 -4.11 12.13 10.16
C GLU A 120 -5.50 11.64 9.74
N CYS A 121 -5.56 10.68 8.79
CA CYS A 121 -6.80 10.09 8.30
C CYS A 121 -7.35 8.95 9.17
N GLN A 122 -6.60 8.49 10.18
CA GLN A 122 -6.93 7.31 10.98
C GLN A 122 -7.15 6.06 10.11
N LEU A 123 -6.29 5.86 9.10
CA LEU A 123 -6.33 4.71 8.19
C LEU A 123 -5.13 3.79 8.43
N PRO A 124 -5.30 2.47 8.21
CA PRO A 124 -4.19 1.52 8.24
C PRO A 124 -3.22 1.74 7.07
N LEU A 125 -2.02 1.16 7.20
CA LEU A 125 -0.98 1.20 6.19
C LEU A 125 -0.90 -0.14 5.43
N MET A 126 -0.71 -0.08 4.11
CA MET A 126 -0.24 -1.19 3.29
C MET A 126 1.22 -0.92 2.92
N ILE A 127 2.14 -1.70 3.51
CA ILE A 127 3.57 -1.38 3.48
C ILE A 127 4.35 -2.36 2.61
N HIS A 128 5.02 -1.81 1.61
CA HIS A 128 6.10 -2.44 0.87
C HIS A 128 7.44 -2.24 1.58
N CYS A 129 8.23 -3.29 1.74
CA CYS A 129 9.58 -3.16 2.28
C CYS A 129 10.55 -4.15 1.65
N ARG A 130 11.55 -3.63 0.94
CA ARG A 130 12.59 -4.46 0.36
C ARG A 130 13.98 -3.88 0.61
N LYS A 131 14.82 -4.65 1.35
CA LYS A 131 16.18 -4.24 1.74
C LYS A 131 16.27 -2.93 2.54
N ALA A 132 15.21 -2.59 3.32
CA ALA A 132 15.09 -1.32 4.05
C ALA A 132 14.36 -1.45 5.40
N GLN A 133 14.31 -2.65 6.01
CA GLN A 133 13.50 -2.87 7.22
C GLN A 133 13.94 -1.97 8.39
N ASN A 134 15.24 -1.79 8.60
CA ASN A 134 15.73 -0.98 9.71
C ASN A 134 15.28 0.48 9.60
N GLU A 135 15.35 1.04 8.40
CA GLU A 135 14.93 2.40 8.10
C GLU A 135 13.42 2.55 8.23
N MET A 136 12.65 1.59 7.70
CA MET A 136 11.20 1.55 7.83
C MET A 136 10.77 1.49 9.30
N VAL A 137 11.33 0.58 10.08
CA VAL A 137 11.03 0.43 11.51
C VAL A 137 11.40 1.71 12.29
N ALA A 138 12.53 2.35 11.96
CA ALA A 138 12.92 3.61 12.60
C ALA A 138 11.89 4.74 12.36
N ILE A 139 11.28 4.79 11.17
CA ILE A 139 10.22 5.75 10.86
C ILE A 139 8.92 5.38 11.61
N LEU A 140 8.47 4.14 11.52
CA LEU A 140 7.23 3.69 12.16
C LEU A 140 7.25 3.88 13.68
N ARG A 141 8.38 3.66 14.35
CA ARG A 141 8.55 3.86 15.80
C ARG A 141 8.25 5.29 16.26
N LYS A 142 8.45 6.30 15.40
CA LYS A 142 8.13 7.70 15.73
C LYS A 142 6.62 7.94 15.92
N TYR A 143 5.81 7.05 15.36
CA TYR A 143 4.34 7.19 15.30
C TYR A 143 3.59 5.99 15.89
N ALA A 144 4.30 5.04 16.52
CA ALA A 144 3.78 3.74 16.91
C ALA A 144 2.49 3.80 17.76
N ASP A 145 2.38 4.77 18.64
CA ASP A 145 1.22 5.01 19.51
C ASP A 145 0.01 5.67 18.81
N LYS A 146 0.16 6.05 17.54
CA LYS A 146 -0.86 6.75 16.74
C LYS A 146 -1.30 5.96 15.50
N LEU A 147 -0.57 4.90 15.16
CA LEU A 147 -0.87 4.06 14.00
C LEU A 147 -2.13 3.22 14.23
N CYS A 148 -2.94 3.07 13.21
CA CYS A 148 -4.14 2.22 13.22
C CYS A 148 -3.87 0.76 12.84
N GLY A 149 -2.59 0.37 12.70
CA GLY A 149 -2.19 -0.93 12.21
C GLY A 149 -1.95 -0.96 10.71
N GLY A 150 -1.85 -2.15 10.14
CA GLY A 150 -1.59 -2.33 8.72
C GLY A 150 -1.07 -3.71 8.34
N VAL A 151 -0.57 -3.81 7.12
CA VAL A 151 0.00 -5.03 6.56
C VAL A 151 1.42 -4.76 6.07
N PHE A 152 2.38 -5.56 6.50
CA PHE A 152 3.69 -5.65 5.86
C PHE A 152 3.59 -6.70 4.75
N HIS A 153 3.29 -6.24 3.55
CA HIS A 153 3.02 -7.12 2.43
C HIS A 153 4.27 -7.85 1.95
N CYS A 154 4.09 -9.09 1.50
CA CYS A 154 5.13 -9.93 0.88
C CYS A 154 6.43 -10.04 1.73
N PHE A 155 6.27 -10.21 3.05
CA PHE A 155 7.41 -10.32 3.96
C PHE A 155 8.32 -11.51 3.59
N THR A 156 9.62 -11.26 3.47
CA THR A 156 10.65 -12.25 3.11
C THR A 156 11.79 -12.36 4.12
N GLY A 157 11.59 -11.82 5.33
CA GLY A 157 12.58 -11.81 6.39
C GLY A 157 12.62 -13.10 7.22
N ASN A 158 13.41 -13.07 8.29
CA ASN A 158 13.54 -14.15 9.26
C ASN A 158 12.61 -13.95 10.48
N GLN A 159 12.57 -14.93 11.40
CA GLN A 159 11.72 -14.89 12.59
C GLN A 159 11.98 -13.68 13.51
N LYS A 160 13.24 -13.21 13.62
CA LYS A 160 13.56 -12.04 14.45
C LYS A 160 13.01 -10.76 13.83
N GLU A 161 13.15 -10.63 12.52
CA GLU A 161 12.60 -9.51 11.75
C GLU A 161 11.07 -9.54 11.78
N ALA A 162 10.44 -10.71 11.63
CA ALA A 162 8.99 -10.87 11.79
C ALA A 162 8.52 -10.44 13.19
N ALA A 163 9.19 -10.89 14.25
CA ALA A 163 8.84 -10.52 15.62
C ALA A 163 8.96 -9.01 15.87
N GLU A 164 9.95 -8.33 15.26
CA GLU A 164 10.09 -6.88 15.34
C GLU A 164 8.91 -6.14 14.67
N LEU A 165 8.46 -6.60 13.50
CA LEU A 165 7.33 -6.01 12.79
C LEU A 165 5.99 -6.27 13.50
N LEU A 166 5.78 -7.49 14.00
CA LEU A 166 4.59 -7.87 14.74
C LEU A 166 4.52 -7.28 16.15
N ALA A 167 5.57 -6.58 16.61
CA ALA A 167 5.52 -5.79 17.84
C ALA A 167 4.81 -4.44 17.67
N PHE A 168 4.53 -4.00 16.44
CA PHE A 168 3.65 -2.87 16.19
C PHE A 168 2.19 -3.31 16.35
N ASP A 169 1.43 -2.61 17.18
CA ASP A 169 0.04 -2.96 17.47
C ASP A 169 -0.83 -2.85 16.21
N GLY A 170 -1.69 -3.85 15.98
CA GLY A 170 -2.59 -3.89 14.84
C GLY A 170 -1.93 -4.20 13.48
N PHE A 171 -0.64 -4.55 13.44
CA PHE A 171 0.03 -4.97 12.20
C PHE A 171 0.05 -6.48 12.03
N VAL A 172 0.02 -6.91 10.74
CA VAL A 172 0.16 -8.30 10.30
C VAL A 172 1.19 -8.42 9.16
N LEU A 173 1.63 -9.65 8.85
CA LEU A 173 2.53 -9.97 7.75
C LEU A 173 1.77 -10.57 6.56
#